data_d64fddf8f1c73fdf7bdd775788a45781
#
_entry.id   d64fddf8f1c73fdf7bdd775788a45781
#
_cell.length_a   1.000
_cell.length_b   1.000
_cell.length_c   1.000
_cell.angle_alpha   90.00
_cell.angle_beta   90.00
_cell.angle_gamma   90.00
#
_symmetry.space_group_name_H-M   'P 1'
#
loop_
_entity.id
_entity.type
_entity.pdbx_description
1 polymer ?
#
loop_
_entity_poly.entity_id
_entity_poly.type
_entity_poly.pdbx_seq_one_letter_code
_entity_poly.pdbx_strand_id
1 'polypeptide(L)'
;MKKVTGIKSVDFKIKALGHGVVNWNGSTSLNGGEGITFNNHSMPKLRGYTNLTGKIKEGTGFKYLKEAGDINFKETPLYVSQNCIRHHLFRDQAFDLHYANDKNLQKVLSSITGLIRGYVVPSSQCKRTSPLLLEDFVDQLGRGNFEQYGQAGERDSTSFFSKTTFGDTEYLSYGSISIEQLQFISLDKKFDRAAIVIKEGQGEKIAEEIMSFIKELNPSLNPVATFHHNYVRKGTIFEEGEVGILLNSDAIQSLIEHTLERLSELSIRQAKGYMYVDEITVDYNDSNKMMRIKRAESEISEEPESAFAVYFYAK
;
A
#
# COMPACT_ATOMS: atom_id res chain seq x y z
N MET A 1 22.07 -23.44 -10.28
CA MET A 1 21.65 -22.17 -9.61
C MET A 1 21.48 -22.43 -8.12
N LYS A 2 22.08 -21.65 -7.24
CA LYS A 2 21.86 -21.78 -5.79
C LYS A 2 20.43 -21.28 -5.47
N LYS A 3 19.61 -22.14 -4.89
CA LYS A 3 18.23 -21.82 -4.49
C LYS A 3 18.27 -20.85 -3.32
N VAL A 4 17.44 -19.81 -3.37
CA VAL A 4 17.23 -18.91 -2.23
C VAL A 4 16.35 -19.61 -1.21
N THR A 5 16.80 -19.70 0.04
CA THR A 5 16.11 -20.34 1.17
C THR A 5 15.95 -19.33 2.31
N GLY A 6 15.09 -19.63 3.27
CA GLY A 6 14.75 -18.74 4.37
C GLY A 6 13.43 -18.01 4.15
N ILE A 7 13.06 -17.15 5.10
CA ILE A 7 11.85 -16.33 5.05
C ILE A 7 11.93 -15.34 3.89
N LYS A 8 10.96 -15.37 2.98
CA LYS A 8 10.94 -14.57 1.74
C LYS A 8 9.96 -13.41 1.79
N SER A 9 8.94 -13.54 2.61
CA SER A 9 7.98 -12.47 2.88
C SER A 9 7.44 -12.62 4.30
N VAL A 10 6.94 -11.52 4.82
CA VAL A 10 6.08 -11.52 6.01
C VAL A 10 4.70 -11.16 5.54
N ASP A 11 3.84 -12.16 5.50
CA ASP A 11 2.47 -12.04 5.04
C ASP A 11 1.56 -11.76 6.23
N PHE A 12 0.45 -11.07 6.00
CA PHE A 12 -0.47 -10.77 7.08
C PHE A 12 -1.92 -10.69 6.60
N LYS A 13 -2.82 -10.96 7.54
CA LYS A 13 -4.27 -10.80 7.42
C LYS A 13 -4.70 -9.73 8.41
N ILE A 14 -5.49 -8.77 7.96
CA ILE A 14 -5.98 -7.67 8.79
C ILE A 14 -7.49 -7.75 8.87
N LYS A 15 -7.99 -7.72 10.10
CA LYS A 15 -9.38 -7.47 10.42
C LYS A 15 -9.51 -6.03 10.94
N ALA A 16 -10.43 -5.26 10.37
CA ALA A 16 -10.70 -3.91 10.83
C ALA A 16 -12.21 -3.73 11.07
N LEU A 17 -12.54 -3.05 12.14
CA LEU A 17 -13.92 -2.74 12.53
C LEU A 17 -14.22 -1.28 12.22
N GLY A 18 -15.48 -0.99 11.93
CA GLY A 18 -15.88 0.37 11.65
C GLY A 18 -17.38 0.58 11.66
N HIS A 19 -17.75 1.80 11.36
CA HIS A 19 -19.15 2.20 11.20
C HIS A 19 -19.25 3.24 10.08
N GLY A 20 -20.24 3.10 9.22
CA GLY A 20 -20.46 4.04 8.13
C GLY A 20 -19.46 3.88 6.99
N VAL A 21 -19.19 4.96 6.27
CA VAL A 21 -18.37 4.97 5.06
C VAL A 21 -17.16 5.86 5.22
N VAL A 22 -16.00 5.28 5.04
CA VAL A 22 -14.69 5.98 5.15
C VAL A 22 -14.02 6.23 3.80
N ASN A 23 -14.48 5.60 2.74
CA ASN A 23 -13.89 5.73 1.41
C ASN A 23 -14.93 6.10 0.37
N TRP A 24 -14.89 7.35 -0.06
CA TRP A 24 -15.85 7.94 -0.97
C TRP A 24 -15.26 8.16 -2.35
N ASN A 25 -16.08 7.97 -3.38
CA ASN A 25 -15.83 8.60 -4.66
C ASN A 25 -16.18 10.09 -4.53
N GLY A 26 -15.47 10.94 -5.25
CA GLY A 26 -15.85 12.34 -5.36
C GLY A 26 -17.23 12.53 -6.00
N SER A 27 -17.59 13.78 -6.28
CA SER A 27 -18.84 14.12 -6.95
C SER A 27 -19.03 13.28 -8.22
N THR A 28 -20.17 12.64 -8.34
CA THR A 28 -20.55 11.81 -9.48
C THR A 28 -21.86 12.31 -10.08
N SER A 29 -22.01 12.15 -11.38
CA SER A 29 -23.30 12.35 -12.04
C SER A 29 -24.00 11.01 -12.10
N LEU A 30 -25.25 10.97 -11.65
CA LEU A 30 -26.10 9.80 -11.67
C LEU A 30 -27.20 9.99 -12.74
N ASN A 31 -27.48 8.95 -13.52
CA ASN A 31 -28.65 8.94 -14.40
C ASN A 31 -29.88 8.50 -13.62
N GLY A 32 -30.90 9.34 -13.59
CA GLY A 32 -32.16 9.09 -12.90
C GLY A 32 -33.24 8.42 -13.77
N GLY A 33 -32.88 7.95 -14.96
CA GLY A 33 -33.86 7.50 -15.96
C GLY A 33 -34.45 8.66 -16.79
N GLU A 34 -35.08 8.36 -17.92
CA GLU A 34 -35.74 9.34 -18.83
C GLU A 34 -34.87 10.56 -19.22
N GLY A 35 -33.53 10.41 -19.25
CA GLY A 35 -32.61 11.48 -19.62
C GLY A 35 -32.31 12.50 -18.53
N ILE A 36 -32.74 12.27 -17.31
CA ILE A 36 -32.48 13.15 -16.18
C ILE A 36 -31.12 12.78 -15.56
N THR A 37 -30.21 13.75 -15.48
CA THR A 37 -28.89 13.56 -14.87
C THR A 37 -28.81 14.34 -13.57
N PHE A 38 -28.46 13.65 -12.48
CA PHE A 38 -28.21 14.25 -11.19
C PHE A 38 -26.72 14.48 -11.00
N ASN A 39 -26.32 15.71 -10.75
CA ASN A 39 -24.92 16.09 -10.54
C ASN A 39 -24.65 16.27 -9.04
N ASN A 40 -23.39 16.04 -8.64
CA ASN A 40 -22.83 16.38 -7.32
C ASN A 40 -23.19 15.48 -6.15
N HIS A 41 -23.30 14.18 -6.39
CA HIS A 41 -23.42 13.23 -5.28
C HIS A 41 -22.06 12.58 -4.99
N SER A 42 -21.73 12.48 -3.71
CA SER A 42 -20.63 11.63 -3.26
C SER A 42 -21.17 10.23 -3.04
N MET A 43 -20.51 9.23 -3.64
CA MET A 43 -20.88 7.84 -3.45
C MET A 43 -19.77 7.09 -2.73
N PRO A 44 -20.09 6.08 -1.92
CA PRO A 44 -19.10 5.20 -1.36
C PRO A 44 -18.39 4.43 -2.46
N LYS A 45 -17.18 3.98 -2.20
CA LYS A 45 -16.53 3.01 -3.07
C LYS A 45 -17.13 1.64 -2.84
N LEU A 46 -17.65 1.07 -3.90
CA LEU A 46 -18.26 -0.25 -3.92
C LEU A 46 -17.38 -1.21 -4.70
N ARG A 47 -17.20 -2.41 -4.20
CA ARG A 47 -16.40 -3.45 -4.86
C ARG A 47 -16.99 -3.78 -6.23
N GLY A 48 -16.16 -3.81 -7.25
CA GLY A 48 -16.59 -4.04 -8.64
C GLY A 48 -17.11 -2.79 -9.38
N TYR A 49 -17.25 -1.66 -8.68
CA TYR A 49 -17.67 -0.40 -9.27
C TYR A 49 -16.58 0.65 -9.11
N THR A 50 -15.83 0.89 -10.16
CA THR A 50 -14.83 1.96 -10.17
C THR A 50 -15.32 3.12 -11.05
N ASN A 51 -15.18 4.34 -10.51
CA ASN A 51 -15.49 5.57 -11.26
C ASN A 51 -16.91 5.65 -11.83
N LEU A 52 -17.91 5.66 -10.96
CA LEU A 52 -19.28 6.06 -11.29
C LEU A 52 -19.39 7.55 -11.64
N THR A 53 -18.38 8.12 -12.26
CA THR A 53 -18.49 9.46 -12.83
C THR A 53 -19.18 9.30 -14.17
N GLY A 54 -20.36 9.81 -14.36
CA GLY A 54 -21.14 9.75 -15.61
C GLY A 54 -20.46 10.34 -16.87
N LYS A 55 -19.16 10.54 -16.83
CA LYS A 55 -18.35 10.96 -17.97
C LYS A 55 -17.54 9.76 -18.47
N ILE A 56 -18.06 9.10 -19.50
CA ILE A 56 -17.23 8.27 -20.37
C ILE A 56 -16.28 9.21 -21.11
N LYS A 57 -14.98 9.05 -20.92
CA LYS A 57 -14.04 9.52 -21.93
C LYS A 57 -14.11 8.53 -23.08
N GLU A 58 -14.72 8.93 -24.18
CA GLU A 58 -14.62 8.22 -25.44
C GLU A 58 -13.15 7.94 -25.74
N GLY A 59 -12.79 6.69 -25.97
CA GLY A 59 -11.44 6.28 -26.34
C GLY A 59 -10.69 5.38 -25.39
N THR A 60 -11.15 5.15 -24.15
CA THR A 60 -10.52 4.17 -23.24
C THR A 60 -11.48 3.03 -22.93
N GLY A 61 -11.53 2.04 -23.76
CA GLY A 61 -12.48 0.95 -23.91
C GLY A 61 -12.87 0.05 -22.73
N PHE A 62 -12.76 0.48 -21.47
CA PHE A 62 -13.03 -0.38 -20.31
C PHE A 62 -13.74 0.30 -19.13
N LYS A 63 -14.61 1.28 -19.38
CA LYS A 63 -15.42 1.84 -18.28
C LYS A 63 -16.87 1.42 -18.47
N TYR A 64 -17.31 0.49 -17.64
CA TYR A 64 -18.73 0.18 -17.53
C TYR A 64 -19.43 1.30 -16.78
N LEU A 65 -20.34 1.99 -17.44
CA LEU A 65 -21.37 2.77 -16.80
C LEU A 65 -22.42 1.78 -16.29
N LYS A 66 -22.56 1.67 -14.98
CA LYS A 66 -23.77 1.13 -14.39
C LYS A 66 -24.61 2.29 -13.91
N GLU A 67 -25.89 2.25 -14.22
CA GLU A 67 -26.86 3.18 -13.68
C GLU A 67 -26.99 2.95 -12.16
N ALA A 68 -27.28 4.01 -11.39
CA ALA A 68 -27.43 3.88 -9.96
C ALA A 68 -28.54 2.91 -9.55
N GLY A 69 -29.59 2.77 -10.40
CA GLY A 69 -30.66 1.80 -10.24
C GLY A 69 -30.24 0.33 -10.34
N ASP A 70 -29.07 0.07 -10.97
CA ASP A 70 -28.57 -1.30 -11.16
C ASP A 70 -27.72 -1.80 -9.99
N ILE A 71 -27.46 -0.94 -9.00
CA ILE A 71 -26.61 -1.28 -7.88
C ILE A 71 -27.47 -1.85 -6.75
N ASN A 72 -27.28 -3.13 -6.47
CA ASN A 72 -27.81 -3.73 -5.27
C ASN A 72 -26.83 -3.48 -4.11
N PHE A 73 -27.07 -2.42 -3.36
CA PHE A 73 -26.20 -2.04 -2.22
C PHE A 73 -26.19 -3.08 -1.09
N LYS A 74 -27.15 -4.00 -1.07
CA LYS A 74 -27.17 -5.11 -0.09
C LYS A 74 -26.20 -6.22 -0.44
N GLU A 75 -25.92 -6.39 -1.73
CA GLU A 75 -25.07 -7.46 -2.25
C GLU A 75 -23.67 -6.96 -2.64
N THR A 76 -23.53 -5.66 -2.86
CA THR A 76 -22.27 -5.07 -3.27
C THR A 76 -21.52 -4.54 -2.05
N PRO A 77 -20.41 -5.18 -1.64
CA PRO A 77 -19.72 -4.80 -0.43
C PRO A 77 -19.04 -3.44 -0.55
N LEU A 78 -19.07 -2.69 0.54
CA LEU A 78 -18.19 -1.54 0.74
C LEU A 78 -16.74 -2.00 0.72
N TYR A 79 -15.84 -1.14 0.28
CA TYR A 79 -14.42 -1.38 0.41
C TYR A 79 -13.64 -0.09 0.63
N VAL A 80 -12.51 -0.23 1.32
CA VAL A 80 -11.52 0.83 1.41
C VAL A 80 -10.35 0.44 0.51
N SER A 81 -10.09 1.26 -0.50
CA SER A 81 -9.03 0.93 -1.46
C SER A 81 -7.65 0.93 -0.81
N GLN A 82 -6.77 0.06 -1.28
CA GLN A 82 -5.38 0.03 -0.84
C GLN A 82 -4.71 1.42 -0.92
N ASN A 83 -5.05 2.22 -1.91
CA ASN A 83 -4.51 3.57 -2.04
C ASN A 83 -5.00 4.50 -0.93
N CYS A 84 -6.26 4.38 -0.50
CA CYS A 84 -6.78 5.11 0.65
C CYS A 84 -6.07 4.67 1.94
N ILE A 85 -5.91 3.37 2.15
CA ILE A 85 -5.17 2.82 3.30
C ILE A 85 -3.72 3.34 3.29
N ARG A 86 -3.01 3.24 2.18
CA ARG A 86 -1.63 3.74 2.06
C ARG A 86 -1.53 5.25 2.28
N HIS A 87 -2.52 6.01 1.83
CA HIS A 87 -2.57 7.45 2.10
C HIS A 87 -2.62 7.74 3.61
N HIS A 88 -3.49 7.06 4.35
CA HIS A 88 -3.61 7.25 5.79
C HIS A 88 -2.39 6.70 6.55
N LEU A 89 -1.89 5.53 6.16
CA LEU A 89 -0.72 4.90 6.77
C LEU A 89 0.56 5.77 6.67
N PHE A 90 0.71 6.49 5.55
CA PHE A 90 1.89 7.31 5.27
C PHE A 90 1.59 8.81 5.18
N ARG A 91 0.49 9.27 5.75
CA ARG A 91 0.02 10.65 5.60
C ARG A 91 1.04 11.68 6.09
N ASP A 92 1.67 11.39 7.22
CA ASP A 92 2.63 12.31 7.85
C ASP A 92 3.91 12.47 7.03
N GLN A 93 4.14 11.55 6.09
CA GLN A 93 5.32 11.52 5.21
C GLN A 93 5.00 11.96 3.77
N ALA A 94 3.78 12.39 3.50
CA ALA A 94 3.39 12.80 2.14
C ALA A 94 4.18 14.03 1.66
N PHE A 95 4.61 14.88 2.60
CA PHE A 95 5.40 16.07 2.31
C PHE A 95 6.83 15.76 1.90
N ASP A 96 7.41 14.68 2.38
CA ASP A 96 8.79 14.30 2.08
C ASP A 96 9.02 14.19 0.57
N LEU A 97 8.11 13.53 -0.13
CA LEU A 97 8.19 13.39 -1.60
C LEU A 97 7.98 14.70 -2.33
N HIS A 98 7.11 15.57 -1.82
CA HIS A 98 6.89 16.88 -2.44
C HIS A 98 8.14 17.75 -2.41
N TYR A 99 8.89 17.69 -1.32
CA TYR A 99 10.14 18.42 -1.16
C TYR A 99 11.38 17.71 -1.75
N ALA A 100 11.29 16.42 -2.00
CA ALA A 100 12.40 15.64 -2.54
C ALA A 100 12.84 16.09 -3.93
N ASN A 101 11.91 16.35 -4.81
CA ASN A 101 12.03 16.94 -6.15
C ASN A 101 13.45 16.87 -6.75
N ASP A 102 13.99 15.68 -6.90
CA ASP A 102 15.36 15.32 -7.37
C ASP A 102 16.55 15.83 -6.51
N LYS A 103 16.33 16.82 -5.66
CA LYS A 103 17.42 17.46 -4.90
C LYS A 103 17.72 16.78 -3.57
N ASN A 104 16.71 16.17 -2.96
CA ASN A 104 16.80 15.60 -1.61
C ASN A 104 16.42 14.12 -1.54
N LEU A 105 16.51 13.38 -2.65
CA LEU A 105 16.17 11.94 -2.68
C LEU A 105 17.00 11.12 -1.68
N GLN A 106 18.23 11.56 -1.38
CA GLN A 106 19.07 10.94 -0.36
C GLN A 106 18.37 10.96 1.01
N LYS A 107 17.78 12.10 1.42
CA LYS A 107 17.00 12.19 2.66
C LYS A 107 15.74 11.36 2.64
N VAL A 108 15.10 11.24 1.47
CA VAL A 108 13.91 10.39 1.32
C VAL A 108 14.28 8.91 1.49
N LEU A 109 15.44 8.47 1.03
CA LEU A 109 15.91 7.10 1.25
C LEU A 109 16.12 6.78 2.74
N SER A 110 16.53 7.75 3.56
CA SER A 110 16.63 7.60 5.02
C SER A 110 15.33 7.98 5.73
N SER A 111 14.21 7.52 5.20
CA SER A 111 12.86 7.70 5.76
C SER A 111 11.97 6.51 5.46
N ILE A 112 10.82 6.41 6.15
CA ILE A 112 9.82 5.38 5.86
C ILE A 112 9.27 5.51 4.44
N THR A 113 9.19 6.73 3.90
CA THR A 113 8.80 6.94 2.50
C THR A 113 9.75 6.23 1.54
N GLY A 114 11.05 6.35 1.76
CA GLY A 114 12.06 5.69 0.92
C GLY A 114 12.17 4.19 1.15
N LEU A 115 12.03 3.73 2.38
CA LEU A 115 12.29 2.33 2.74
C LEU A 115 11.05 1.44 2.60
N ILE A 116 9.85 1.94 2.91
CA ILE A 116 8.61 1.16 2.96
C ILE A 116 7.56 1.63 1.94
N ARG A 117 7.20 2.93 1.93
CA ARG A 117 6.14 3.43 1.06
C ARG A 117 6.48 3.29 -0.43
N GLY A 118 7.72 3.52 -0.79
CA GLY A 118 8.16 3.62 -2.17
C GLY A 118 7.75 4.95 -2.83
N TYR A 119 8.37 5.22 -3.98
CA TYR A 119 8.13 6.44 -4.76
C TYR A 119 8.54 6.27 -6.22
N VAL A 120 8.09 7.18 -7.05
CA VAL A 120 8.56 7.40 -8.42
C VAL A 120 8.78 8.90 -8.61
N VAL A 121 9.92 9.26 -9.17
CA VAL A 121 10.27 10.63 -9.55
C VAL A 121 10.20 10.74 -11.07
N PRO A 122 9.16 11.39 -11.63
CA PRO A 122 8.94 11.41 -13.08
C PRO A 122 10.09 12.02 -13.88
N SER A 123 10.75 13.05 -13.35
CA SER A 123 11.82 13.78 -14.03
C SER A 123 13.10 12.97 -14.20
N SER A 124 13.49 12.19 -13.19
CA SER A 124 14.70 11.36 -13.22
C SER A 124 14.44 9.89 -13.51
N GLN A 125 13.16 9.49 -13.43
CA GLN A 125 12.71 8.09 -13.46
C GLN A 125 13.28 7.23 -12.32
N CYS A 126 13.89 7.87 -11.31
CA CYS A 126 14.26 7.17 -10.09
C CYS A 126 13.01 6.65 -9.39
N LYS A 127 13.08 5.41 -8.92
CA LYS A 127 11.93 4.76 -8.28
C LYS A 127 12.38 3.79 -7.20
N ARG A 128 11.65 3.79 -6.10
CA ARG A 128 11.73 2.77 -5.09
C ARG A 128 10.41 2.01 -5.07
N THR A 129 10.45 0.74 -5.50
CA THR A 129 9.27 -0.12 -5.39
C THR A 129 8.99 -0.38 -3.91
N SER A 130 7.75 -0.20 -3.50
CA SER A 130 7.33 -0.49 -2.13
C SER A 130 7.51 -1.97 -1.81
N PRO A 131 8.22 -2.34 -0.74
CA PRO A 131 8.22 -3.71 -0.27
C PRO A 131 6.87 -4.13 0.35
N LEU A 132 6.03 -3.18 0.72
CA LEU A 132 4.70 -3.42 1.27
C LEU A 132 3.66 -3.59 0.17
N LEU A 133 3.10 -4.78 0.06
CA LEU A 133 1.93 -5.09 -0.74
C LEU A 133 0.69 -5.08 0.17
N LEU A 134 -0.37 -4.40 -0.26
CA LEU A 134 -1.66 -4.38 0.43
C LEU A 134 -2.77 -4.66 -0.57
N GLU A 135 -3.79 -5.38 -0.13
CA GLU A 135 -5.06 -5.50 -0.84
C GLU A 135 -6.07 -4.47 -0.34
N ASP A 136 -7.18 -4.35 -1.05
CA ASP A 136 -8.31 -3.56 -0.59
C ASP A 136 -8.92 -4.17 0.68
N PHE A 137 -9.38 -3.33 1.58
CA PHE A 137 -10.15 -3.73 2.75
C PHE A 137 -11.62 -3.88 2.34
N VAL A 138 -12.12 -5.10 2.34
CA VAL A 138 -13.46 -5.45 1.84
C VAL A 138 -14.38 -5.76 3.00
N ASP A 139 -15.53 -5.08 3.07
CA ASP A 139 -16.54 -5.33 4.09
C ASP A 139 -17.12 -6.73 3.96
N GLN A 140 -17.19 -7.44 5.08
CA GLN A 140 -17.65 -8.82 5.20
C GLN A 140 -19.11 -8.92 5.69
N LEU A 141 -19.63 -7.85 6.34
CA LEU A 141 -20.96 -7.91 6.91
C LEU A 141 -22.06 -7.80 5.86
N GLY A 142 -21.75 -7.21 4.69
CA GLY A 142 -22.73 -7.05 3.61
C GLY A 142 -23.93 -6.17 4.01
N ARG A 143 -23.85 -5.55 5.17
CA ARG A 143 -24.85 -4.64 5.71
C ARG A 143 -24.61 -3.22 5.22
N GLY A 144 -24.05 -3.06 4.05
CA GLY A 144 -23.86 -1.78 3.40
C GLY A 144 -25.17 -1.01 3.31
N ASN A 145 -25.72 -0.71 4.44
CA ASN A 145 -26.96 -0.02 4.71
C ASN A 145 -26.84 1.42 4.30
N PHE A 146 -26.68 1.62 2.99
CA PHE A 146 -26.24 2.88 2.60
C PHE A 146 -27.04 3.30 1.39
N GLU A 147 -27.92 4.20 1.63
CA GLU A 147 -28.50 5.07 0.63
C GLU A 147 -28.11 6.49 0.98
N GLN A 148 -27.36 7.14 0.15
CA GLN A 148 -27.26 8.57 0.21
C GLN A 148 -27.67 9.16 -1.13
N TYR A 149 -28.85 9.69 -1.15
CA TYR A 149 -29.24 10.69 -2.11
C TYR A 149 -29.35 12.00 -1.34
N GLY A 150 -28.63 12.98 -1.71
CA GLY A 150 -28.72 14.29 -1.10
C GLY A 150 -28.76 15.32 -2.19
N GLN A 151 -29.81 16.02 -2.32
CA GLN A 151 -29.83 17.28 -3.03
C GLN A 151 -30.39 18.34 -2.07
N ALA A 152 -29.54 19.28 -1.72
CA ALA A 152 -29.98 20.58 -1.27
C ALA A 152 -29.92 21.48 -2.50
N GLY A 153 -31.01 21.76 -3.14
CA GLY A 153 -31.08 22.57 -4.34
C GLY A 153 -32.32 23.45 -4.37
N GLU A 154 -32.33 24.39 -5.27
CA GLU A 154 -33.40 25.35 -5.46
C GLU A 154 -34.77 24.70 -5.68
N ARG A 155 -35.81 25.45 -5.35
CA ARG A 155 -37.21 25.02 -5.20
C ARG A 155 -37.85 24.30 -6.39
N ASP A 156 -37.27 24.35 -7.55
CA ASP A 156 -37.80 23.79 -8.81
C ASP A 156 -37.14 22.52 -9.29
N SER A 157 -36.14 22.02 -8.58
CA SER A 157 -35.54 20.72 -8.86
C SER A 157 -36.17 19.67 -7.95
N THR A 158 -36.51 18.53 -8.52
CA THR A 158 -36.92 17.35 -7.78
C THR A 158 -35.89 17.04 -6.70
N SER A 159 -36.21 17.44 -5.46
CA SER A 159 -35.36 17.18 -4.32
C SER A 159 -35.48 15.72 -3.92
N PHE A 160 -34.42 15.00 -4.02
CA PHE A 160 -34.36 13.64 -3.49
C PHE A 160 -33.77 13.68 -2.09
N PHE A 161 -34.51 13.17 -1.14
CA PHE A 161 -34.00 12.86 0.18
C PHE A 161 -34.05 11.35 0.33
N SER A 162 -32.90 10.74 0.54
CA SER A 162 -32.90 9.41 1.10
C SER A 162 -32.40 9.45 2.53
N LYS A 163 -32.90 8.55 3.31
CA LYS A 163 -32.32 8.28 4.62
C LYS A 163 -30.97 7.66 4.43
N THR A 164 -29.94 8.31 4.91
CA THR A 164 -28.65 7.70 5.08
C THR A 164 -28.70 6.83 6.32
N THR A 165 -28.72 5.53 6.16
CA THR A 165 -28.48 4.60 7.25
C THR A 165 -27.05 4.15 7.18
N PHE A 166 -26.31 4.33 8.26
CA PHE A 166 -24.99 3.77 8.43
C PHE A 166 -25.09 2.54 9.32
N GLY A 167 -24.40 1.49 8.94
CA GLY A 167 -24.29 0.28 9.75
C GLY A 167 -22.84 0.03 10.14
N ASP A 168 -22.67 -0.95 10.99
CA ASP A 168 -21.37 -1.47 11.34
C ASP A 168 -20.74 -2.19 10.15
N THR A 169 -19.43 -2.08 10.05
CA THR A 169 -18.62 -2.71 9.02
C THR A 169 -17.51 -3.55 9.63
N GLU A 170 -17.21 -4.66 9.00
CA GLU A 170 -16.06 -5.50 9.33
C GLU A 170 -15.27 -5.71 8.06
N TYR A 171 -14.10 -5.12 7.98
CA TYR A 171 -13.25 -5.21 6.80
C TYR A 171 -12.22 -6.31 6.96
N LEU A 172 -12.00 -7.06 5.87
CA LEU A 172 -10.94 -8.03 5.74
C LEU A 172 -9.99 -7.60 4.63
N SER A 173 -8.69 -7.67 4.91
CA SER A 173 -7.63 -7.42 3.94
C SER A 173 -6.46 -8.35 4.16
N TYR A 174 -5.60 -8.44 3.15
CA TYR A 174 -4.36 -9.18 3.20
C TYR A 174 -3.22 -8.31 2.68
N GLY A 175 -2.03 -8.57 3.18
CA GLY A 175 -0.83 -7.89 2.74
C GLY A 175 0.40 -8.78 2.83
N SER A 176 1.51 -8.25 2.36
CA SER A 176 2.80 -8.94 2.37
C SER A 176 3.93 -7.91 2.37
N ILE A 177 4.98 -8.18 3.12
CA ILE A 177 6.23 -7.42 3.10
C ILE A 177 7.30 -8.29 2.44
N SER A 178 7.80 -7.85 1.29
CA SER A 178 8.82 -8.59 0.52
C SER A 178 10.21 -8.40 1.10
N ILE A 179 10.86 -9.49 1.52
CA ILE A 179 12.23 -9.45 2.02
C ILE A 179 13.22 -9.07 0.92
N GLU A 180 13.02 -9.55 -0.32
CA GLU A 180 13.88 -9.18 -1.45
C GLU A 180 13.91 -7.67 -1.68
N GLN A 181 12.73 -7.03 -1.65
CA GLN A 181 12.62 -5.59 -1.88
C GLN A 181 13.07 -4.75 -0.69
N LEU A 182 12.90 -5.23 0.55
CA LEU A 182 13.46 -4.59 1.73
C LEU A 182 14.99 -4.64 1.72
N GLN A 183 15.55 -5.82 1.44
CA GLN A 183 16.95 -6.11 1.60
C GLN A 183 17.87 -5.25 0.74
N PHE A 184 17.45 -4.87 -0.47
CA PHE A 184 18.31 -4.21 -1.42
C PHE A 184 17.75 -2.90 -1.96
N ILE A 185 18.61 -1.88 -1.97
CA ILE A 185 18.31 -0.54 -2.50
C ILE A 185 19.27 -0.30 -3.66
N SER A 186 18.77 -0.31 -4.89
CA SER A 186 19.55 -0.04 -6.08
C SER A 186 19.89 1.45 -6.22
N LEU A 187 21.15 1.76 -6.50
CA LEU A 187 21.66 3.11 -6.72
C LEU A 187 22.14 3.33 -8.17
N ASP A 188 21.74 2.45 -9.06
CA ASP A 188 22.21 2.34 -10.42
C ASP A 188 21.04 2.10 -11.37
N LYS A 189 21.13 2.68 -12.58
CA LYS A 189 20.07 2.57 -13.62
C LYS A 189 20.14 1.27 -14.43
N LYS A 190 21.11 0.41 -14.19
CA LYS A 190 21.38 -0.77 -14.99
C LYS A 190 20.16 -1.67 -15.20
N PHE A 191 19.36 -1.86 -14.15
CA PHE A 191 18.16 -2.70 -14.18
C PHE A 191 16.86 -1.90 -14.07
N ASP A 192 16.88 -0.62 -14.43
CA ASP A 192 15.72 0.28 -14.39
C ASP A 192 14.97 0.32 -13.04
N ARG A 193 15.72 0.27 -11.94
CA ARG A 193 15.17 0.28 -10.57
C ARG A 193 15.94 1.16 -9.59
N ALA A 194 16.76 2.09 -10.11
CA ALA A 194 17.52 2.99 -9.27
C ALA A 194 16.60 3.80 -8.35
N ALA A 195 16.79 3.66 -7.06
CA ALA A 195 16.10 4.50 -6.08
C ALA A 195 16.59 5.96 -6.18
N ILE A 196 17.89 6.10 -6.38
CA ILE A 196 18.58 7.37 -6.63
C ILE A 196 19.81 7.06 -7.47
N VAL A 197 20.27 8.01 -8.27
CA VAL A 197 21.56 7.95 -8.93
C VAL A 197 22.54 8.77 -8.11
N ILE A 198 23.60 8.12 -7.66
CA ILE A 198 24.61 8.73 -6.80
C ILE A 198 25.81 9.23 -7.60
N LYS A 199 26.51 10.22 -7.03
CA LYS A 199 27.86 10.60 -7.46
C LYS A 199 28.89 9.73 -6.76
N GLU A 200 30.08 9.67 -7.31
CA GLU A 200 31.21 9.00 -6.68
C GLU A 200 31.44 9.47 -5.22
N GLY A 201 31.66 8.52 -4.31
CA GLY A 201 31.89 8.80 -2.89
C GLY A 201 30.66 9.11 -2.05
N GLN A 202 29.43 9.02 -2.60
CA GLN A 202 28.20 9.27 -1.84
C GLN A 202 27.56 8.02 -1.22
N GLY A 203 27.94 6.84 -1.71
CA GLY A 203 27.24 5.60 -1.35
C GLY A 203 27.34 5.24 0.12
N GLU A 204 28.53 5.33 0.70
CA GLU A 204 28.79 5.07 2.11
C GLU A 204 28.00 6.00 3.01
N LYS A 205 28.00 7.30 2.70
CA LYS A 205 27.26 8.31 3.47
C LYS A 205 25.75 8.02 3.49
N ILE A 206 25.18 7.63 2.34
CA ILE A 206 23.77 7.27 2.23
C ILE A 206 23.47 6.02 3.06
N ALA A 207 24.36 5.03 3.04
CA ALA A 207 24.23 3.83 3.85
C ALA A 207 24.25 4.15 5.35
N GLU A 208 25.14 5.03 5.81
CA GLU A 208 25.20 5.51 7.19
C GLU A 208 23.92 6.26 7.61
N GLU A 209 23.39 7.13 6.74
CA GLU A 209 22.13 7.84 7.01
C GLU A 209 20.93 6.88 7.12
N ILE A 210 20.85 5.89 6.25
CA ILE A 210 19.82 4.84 6.29
C ILE A 210 19.96 4.01 7.58
N MET A 211 21.17 3.57 7.90
CA MET A 211 21.44 2.79 9.10
C MET A 211 21.06 3.57 10.37
N SER A 212 21.43 4.84 10.45
CA SER A 212 21.10 5.71 11.59
C SER A 212 19.59 5.85 11.76
N PHE A 213 18.88 6.09 10.66
CA PHE A 213 17.41 6.18 10.69
C PHE A 213 16.76 4.87 11.15
N ILE A 214 17.20 3.71 10.63
CA ILE A 214 16.63 2.42 11.05
C ILE A 214 16.93 2.14 12.53
N LYS A 215 18.11 2.55 13.03
CA LYS A 215 18.46 2.43 14.45
C LYS A 215 17.55 3.24 15.37
N GLU A 216 17.06 4.39 14.90
CA GLU A 216 16.07 5.20 15.64
C GLU A 216 14.71 4.50 15.75
N LEU A 217 14.31 3.70 14.73
CA LEU A 217 13.05 2.96 14.76
C LEU A 217 13.04 1.87 15.83
N ASN A 218 14.14 1.14 15.97
CA ASN A 218 14.29 0.11 16.99
C ASN A 218 15.71 0.13 17.58
N PRO A 219 15.93 0.85 18.69
CA PRO A 219 17.24 0.94 19.35
C PRO A 219 17.78 -0.38 19.91
N SER A 220 16.95 -1.41 20.08
CA SER A 220 17.37 -2.72 20.62
C SER A 220 18.12 -3.59 19.61
N LEU A 221 17.86 -3.41 18.32
CA LEU A 221 18.51 -4.14 17.22
C LEU A 221 19.79 -3.45 16.75
N ASN A 222 20.62 -4.16 16.00
CA ASN A 222 21.86 -3.63 15.41
C ASN A 222 21.75 -3.60 13.87
N PRO A 223 20.96 -2.65 13.31
CA PRO A 223 20.80 -2.52 11.87
C PRO A 223 22.14 -2.14 11.23
N VAL A 224 22.42 -2.77 10.09
CA VAL A 224 23.57 -2.46 9.24
C VAL A 224 23.08 -2.27 7.80
N ALA A 225 23.52 -1.18 7.19
CA ALA A 225 23.35 -0.89 5.77
C ALA A 225 24.74 -0.79 5.14
N THR A 226 25.02 -1.63 4.15
CA THR A 226 26.35 -1.72 3.53
C THR A 226 26.28 -1.30 2.06
N PHE A 227 27.04 -0.29 1.70
CA PHE A 227 27.21 0.10 0.31
C PHE A 227 28.24 -0.79 -0.39
N HIS A 228 27.97 -1.16 -1.66
CA HIS A 228 28.94 -1.84 -2.51
C HIS A 228 28.68 -1.54 -3.99
N HIS A 229 29.76 -1.55 -4.77
CA HIS A 229 29.71 -1.24 -6.21
C HIS A 229 29.20 -2.38 -7.08
N ASN A 230 29.17 -3.60 -6.57
CA ASN A 230 28.82 -4.77 -7.36
C ASN A 230 28.08 -5.82 -6.52
N TYR A 231 26.77 -5.59 -6.30
CA TYR A 231 25.88 -6.60 -5.72
C TYR A 231 25.26 -7.45 -6.81
N VAL A 232 25.38 -8.75 -6.66
CA VAL A 232 24.82 -9.75 -7.59
C VAL A 232 23.61 -10.42 -6.93
N ARG A 233 22.51 -10.53 -7.67
CA ARG A 233 21.33 -11.27 -7.23
C ARG A 233 21.56 -12.78 -7.37
N LYS A 234 21.34 -13.54 -6.31
CA LYS A 234 21.42 -15.01 -6.32
C LYS A 234 20.39 -15.62 -7.29
N GLY A 235 20.79 -16.66 -7.97
CA GLY A 235 19.92 -17.38 -8.89
C GLY A 235 19.84 -16.80 -10.30
N THR A 236 20.63 -15.76 -10.62
CA THR A 236 20.80 -15.26 -11.98
C THR A 236 21.85 -16.07 -12.74
N ILE A 237 21.68 -16.17 -14.05
CA ILE A 237 22.57 -16.98 -14.91
C ILE A 237 23.89 -16.25 -15.18
N PHE A 238 23.82 -14.94 -15.42
CA PHE A 238 24.97 -14.14 -15.86
C PHE A 238 25.72 -13.48 -14.71
N GLU A 239 25.23 -13.60 -13.47
CA GLU A 239 25.84 -12.98 -12.27
C GLU A 239 26.20 -11.49 -12.48
N GLU A 240 25.36 -10.80 -13.20
CA GLU A 240 25.45 -9.36 -13.40
C GLU A 240 25.15 -8.61 -12.10
N GLY A 241 26.06 -7.70 -11.73
CA GLY A 241 25.92 -6.91 -10.51
C GLY A 241 25.51 -5.47 -10.77
N GLU A 242 25.08 -4.81 -9.71
CA GLU A 242 24.68 -3.42 -9.68
C GLU A 242 25.16 -2.72 -8.41
N VAL A 243 25.29 -1.40 -8.47
CA VAL A 243 25.63 -0.55 -7.32
C VAL A 243 24.43 -0.45 -6.40
N GLY A 244 24.63 -0.60 -5.10
CA GLY A 244 23.52 -0.48 -4.17
C GLY A 244 23.90 -0.57 -2.70
N ILE A 245 22.87 -0.59 -1.87
CA ILE A 245 22.94 -0.74 -0.41
C ILE A 245 22.20 -2.01 -0.01
N LEU A 246 22.86 -2.83 0.79
CA LEU A 246 22.31 -4.06 1.34
C LEU A 246 22.03 -3.88 2.83
N LEU A 247 20.83 -4.24 3.24
CA LEU A 247 20.40 -4.25 4.65
C LEU A 247 20.61 -5.64 5.27
N ASN A 248 21.10 -5.67 6.51
CA ASN A 248 21.20 -6.91 7.29
C ASN A 248 19.84 -7.36 7.87
N SER A 249 19.82 -8.51 8.51
CA SER A 249 18.61 -9.07 9.12
C SER A 249 17.99 -8.16 10.18
N ASP A 250 18.79 -7.50 11.00
CA ASP A 250 18.30 -6.61 12.06
C ASP A 250 17.65 -5.35 11.45
N ALA A 251 18.20 -4.82 10.36
CA ALA A 251 17.59 -3.70 9.65
C ALA A 251 16.25 -4.10 9.03
N ILE A 252 16.19 -5.28 8.42
CA ILE A 252 14.97 -5.84 7.85
C ILE A 252 13.92 -6.05 8.94
N GLN A 253 14.29 -6.64 10.08
CA GLN A 253 13.41 -6.86 11.22
C GLN A 253 12.85 -5.54 11.77
N SER A 254 13.69 -4.52 11.98
CA SER A 254 13.24 -3.20 12.43
C SER A 254 12.18 -2.59 11.52
N LEU A 255 12.37 -2.70 10.19
CA LEU A 255 11.43 -2.17 9.22
C LEU A 255 10.11 -2.96 9.17
N ILE A 256 10.16 -4.29 9.36
CA ILE A 256 8.97 -5.14 9.44
C ILE A 256 8.16 -4.78 10.68
N GLU A 257 8.79 -4.79 11.86
CA GLU A 257 8.14 -4.47 13.14
C GLU A 257 7.47 -3.11 13.10
N HIS A 258 8.20 -2.08 12.65
CA HIS A 258 7.64 -0.74 12.49
C HIS A 258 6.45 -0.69 11.54
N THR A 259 6.51 -1.46 10.44
CA THR A 259 5.42 -1.50 9.45
C THR A 259 4.17 -2.17 10.03
N LEU A 260 4.34 -3.28 10.74
CA LEU A 260 3.24 -4.01 11.40
C LEU A 260 2.62 -3.19 12.53
N GLU A 261 3.44 -2.49 13.34
CA GLU A 261 2.98 -1.58 14.37
C GLU A 261 2.10 -0.46 13.79
N ARG A 262 2.58 0.22 12.75
CA ARG A 262 1.78 1.26 12.08
C ARG A 262 0.49 0.73 11.45
N LEU A 263 0.49 -0.49 10.97
CA LEU A 263 -0.72 -1.14 10.46
C LEU A 263 -1.70 -1.45 11.60
N SER A 264 -1.21 -1.91 12.75
CA SER A 264 -2.06 -2.22 13.91
C SER A 264 -2.71 -0.96 14.51
N GLU A 265 -2.04 0.17 14.43
CA GLU A 265 -2.54 1.46 14.93
C GLU A 265 -3.40 2.22 13.91
N LEU A 266 -3.55 1.68 12.70
CA LEU A 266 -4.25 2.37 11.62
C LEU A 266 -5.71 2.62 11.98
N SER A 267 -6.07 3.89 11.96
CA SER A 267 -7.45 4.34 12.09
C SER A 267 -7.78 5.42 11.06
N ILE A 268 -9.00 5.37 10.52
CA ILE A 268 -9.49 6.35 9.55
C ILE A 268 -10.79 6.93 10.09
N ARG A 269 -10.86 8.26 10.19
CA ARG A 269 -12.06 8.99 10.55
C ARG A 269 -12.46 9.93 9.43
N GLN A 270 -13.72 9.88 9.07
CA GLN A 270 -14.36 10.74 8.09
C GLN A 270 -15.66 11.31 8.65
N ALA A 271 -16.24 12.31 7.98
CA ALA A 271 -17.48 12.93 8.46
C ALA A 271 -18.65 11.95 8.62
N LYS A 272 -18.64 10.85 7.90
CA LYS A 272 -19.76 9.89 7.81
C LYS A 272 -19.36 8.45 8.14
N GLY A 273 -18.24 8.27 8.82
CA GLY A 273 -17.80 6.94 9.22
C GLY A 273 -16.40 6.90 9.79
N TYR A 274 -16.08 5.79 10.38
CA TYR A 274 -14.73 5.50 10.89
C TYR A 274 -14.41 4.02 10.72
N MET A 275 -13.15 3.71 10.70
CA MET A 275 -12.61 2.35 10.83
C MET A 275 -11.31 2.36 11.63
N TYR A 276 -11.02 1.26 12.27
CA TYR A 276 -9.74 1.00 12.93
C TYR A 276 -9.37 -0.47 12.78
N VAL A 277 -8.08 -0.76 12.78
CA VAL A 277 -7.59 -2.13 12.78
C VAL A 277 -7.81 -2.74 14.14
N ASP A 278 -8.44 -3.91 14.17
CA ASP A 278 -8.79 -4.68 15.37
C ASP A 278 -7.77 -5.80 15.62
N GLU A 279 -7.41 -6.50 14.56
CA GLU A 279 -6.53 -7.67 14.63
C GLU A 279 -5.64 -7.77 13.40
N ILE A 280 -4.39 -8.19 13.63
CA ILE A 280 -3.44 -8.58 12.57
C ILE A 280 -2.90 -9.96 12.90
N THR A 281 -3.10 -10.90 11.99
CA THR A 281 -2.43 -12.21 12.02
C THR A 281 -1.24 -12.18 11.07
N VAL A 282 -0.07 -12.63 11.52
CA VAL A 282 1.19 -12.56 10.77
C VAL A 282 1.67 -13.96 10.41
N ASP A 283 2.29 -14.11 9.23
CA ASP A 283 2.88 -15.35 8.74
C ASP A 283 4.28 -15.11 8.16
N TYR A 284 5.31 -15.64 8.81
CA TYR A 284 6.69 -15.63 8.31
C TYR A 284 6.85 -16.70 7.22
N ASN A 285 6.73 -16.27 5.96
CA ASN A 285 6.59 -17.16 4.81
C ASN A 285 7.93 -17.47 4.13
N ASP A 286 8.33 -18.74 4.17
CA ASP A 286 9.52 -19.28 3.51
C ASP A 286 9.25 -19.83 2.09
N SER A 287 7.98 -19.92 1.68
CA SER A 287 7.58 -20.42 0.38
C SER A 287 7.78 -19.37 -0.73
N ASN A 288 7.61 -19.78 -1.99
CA ASN A 288 7.61 -18.86 -3.13
C ASN A 288 6.22 -18.24 -3.40
N LYS A 289 5.22 -18.56 -2.57
CA LYS A 289 3.86 -18.04 -2.72
C LYS A 289 3.67 -16.91 -1.71
N MET A 290 3.60 -15.69 -2.18
CA MET A 290 3.22 -14.54 -1.37
C MET A 290 1.75 -14.64 -0.94
N MET A 291 1.39 -13.91 0.13
CA MET A 291 0.03 -13.89 0.67
C MET A 291 -0.44 -15.27 1.13
N ARG A 292 0.47 -16.10 1.59
CA ARG A 292 0.19 -17.50 1.96
C ARG A 292 -0.79 -17.61 3.13
N ILE A 293 -0.93 -16.58 3.93
CA ILE A 293 -1.92 -16.49 5.02
C ILE A 293 -3.38 -16.65 4.55
N LYS A 294 -3.62 -16.58 3.24
CA LYS A 294 -4.92 -16.92 2.64
C LYS A 294 -5.19 -18.43 2.63
N ARG A 295 -4.19 -19.25 2.96
CA ARG A 295 -4.29 -20.70 3.04
C ARG A 295 -4.86 -21.14 4.39
N ALA A 296 -4.71 -22.44 4.68
CA ALA A 296 -5.16 -23.00 5.95
C ALA A 296 -4.40 -22.37 7.13
N GLU A 297 -5.12 -22.04 8.18
CA GLU A 297 -4.55 -21.45 9.40
C GLU A 297 -3.48 -22.36 10.06
N SER A 298 -3.62 -23.66 9.90
CA SER A 298 -2.63 -24.64 10.41
C SER A 298 -1.25 -24.56 9.76
N GLU A 299 -1.09 -23.78 8.70
CA GLU A 299 0.19 -23.60 8.00
C GLU A 299 0.86 -22.26 8.31
N ILE A 300 0.26 -21.45 9.19
CA ILE A 300 0.78 -20.14 9.57
C ILE A 300 1.95 -20.31 10.54
N SER A 301 3.03 -19.55 10.31
CA SER A 301 4.19 -19.45 11.21
C SER A 301 4.22 -18.03 11.77
N GLU A 302 3.64 -17.83 12.96
CA GLU A 302 3.57 -16.52 13.62
C GLU A 302 4.94 -15.99 14.07
N GLU A 303 5.87 -16.92 14.28
CA GLU A 303 7.26 -16.62 14.65
C GLU A 303 8.22 -17.04 13.53
N PRO A 304 9.39 -16.38 13.39
CA PRO A 304 10.38 -16.73 12.40
C PRO A 304 11.07 -18.08 12.73
N GLU A 305 10.73 -19.13 12.02
CA GLU A 305 11.36 -20.45 12.17
C GLU A 305 12.73 -20.57 11.47
N SER A 306 13.08 -19.58 10.65
CA SER A 306 14.36 -19.53 9.93
C SER A 306 14.82 -18.11 9.72
N ALA A 307 16.09 -17.94 9.31
CA ALA A 307 16.61 -16.63 8.96
C ALA A 307 15.93 -16.05 7.70
N PHE A 308 15.94 -14.73 7.57
CA PHE A 308 15.49 -14.06 6.35
C PHE A 308 16.32 -14.53 5.15
N ALA A 309 15.64 -14.68 4.03
CA ALA A 309 16.26 -15.08 2.77
C ALA A 309 17.28 -14.03 2.31
N VAL A 310 18.44 -14.50 1.88
CA VAL A 310 19.51 -13.65 1.36
C VAL A 310 19.48 -13.70 -0.17
N TYR A 311 19.08 -12.62 -0.79
CA TYR A 311 18.94 -12.51 -2.24
C TYR A 311 20.18 -11.93 -2.94
N PHE A 312 20.99 -11.15 -2.24
CA PHE A 312 22.11 -10.43 -2.82
C PHE A 312 23.41 -10.73 -2.09
N TYR A 313 24.52 -10.67 -2.81
CA TYR A 313 25.86 -10.78 -2.25
C TYR A 313 26.81 -9.85 -3.02
N ALA A 314 27.82 -9.35 -2.33
CA ALA A 314 28.91 -8.58 -2.94
C ALA A 314 29.84 -9.50 -3.75
N LYS A 315 30.29 -9.04 -4.94
CA LYS A 315 31.19 -9.77 -5.82
C LYS A 315 32.39 -8.92 -6.17
#